data_5b090465bd7dd4089971ba00dffe1628
#
_entry.id   5b090465bd7dd4089971ba00dffe1628
#
_cell.length_a   1.000
_cell.length_b   1.000
_cell.length_c   1.000
_cell.angle_alpha   90.00
_cell.angle_beta   90.00
_cell.angle_gamma   90.00
#
_symmetry.space_group_name_H-M   'P 1'
#
loop_
_entity.id
_entity.type
_entity.pdbx_description
1 polymer ?
#
loop_
_entity_poly.entity_id
_entity_poly.type
_entity_poly.pdbx_seq_one_letter_code
_entity_poly.pdbx_strand_id
1 'polypeptide(L)'
;LDQRIAIIKGTPQGITNEIRDGDAFDLEGRSVKIRSVATVENAIDLFQNNKRVSGALLPEGSVDPSWPQIWKTEYLAKEYSFPGYAILSLGLGLLLLTGAGALNGLHPLRVLAAFLIDTLRGIPMLVIVLYIGLPLAGAVKELSGGVISIPNMFRGIIAIGIGYSAYMAEIFRAGIEAIPKGQIEAARTMGLREWMIVRLVILPQAIKIITPALGNEFIAMLKDTALLSVLSIRDVTMRMREFQAATFLAFTPFNTAALLYVALTLAASSVLKTLERRQKVGDCLLYTSDAADDGYR
;
A
#
# COMPACT_ATOMS: atom_id res chain seq x y z
N LEU A 1 -29.61 35.81 6.34
CA LEU A 1 -28.89 35.72 7.61
C LEU A 1 -27.69 34.84 7.39
N ASP A 2 -26.47 35.42 7.41
CA ASP A 2 -25.20 34.73 7.15
C ASP A 2 -24.72 34.09 8.47
N GLN A 3 -25.46 33.11 8.97
CA GLN A 3 -25.16 32.43 10.22
C GLN A 3 -24.04 31.41 9.94
N ARG A 4 -23.00 31.41 10.80
CA ARG A 4 -21.83 30.52 10.72
C ARG A 4 -21.72 29.69 11.98
N ILE A 5 -21.30 28.46 11.84
CA ILE A 5 -20.97 27.61 12.98
C ILE A 5 -19.46 27.41 13.02
N ALA A 6 -18.85 27.64 14.19
CA ALA A 6 -17.46 27.36 14.42
C ALA A 6 -17.26 25.87 14.69
N ILE A 7 -16.34 25.24 13.97
CA ILE A 7 -15.93 23.85 14.21
C ILE A 7 -14.42 23.76 14.41
N ILE A 8 -13.97 22.81 15.21
CA ILE A 8 -12.56 22.59 15.46
C ILE A 8 -11.94 21.84 14.27
N LYS A 9 -10.72 22.24 13.91
CA LYS A 9 -9.96 21.61 12.84
C LYS A 9 -9.68 20.16 13.20
N GLY A 10 -10.14 19.22 12.39
CA GLY A 10 -10.07 17.78 12.69
C GLY A 10 -11.44 17.16 12.98
N THR A 11 -12.51 17.96 13.07
CA THR A 11 -13.88 17.43 13.12
C THR A 11 -14.13 16.56 11.89
N PRO A 12 -14.68 15.34 12.03
CA PRO A 12 -14.95 14.43 10.94
C PRO A 12 -15.81 15.02 9.84
N GLN A 13 -15.53 14.62 8.61
CA GLN A 13 -16.27 15.11 7.45
C GLN A 13 -17.76 14.75 7.49
N GLY A 14 -18.11 13.59 8.08
CA GLY A 14 -19.52 13.21 8.27
C GLY A 14 -20.29 14.25 9.08
N ILE A 15 -19.79 14.61 10.27
CA ILE A 15 -20.39 15.64 11.13
C ILE A 15 -20.35 17.02 10.45
N THR A 16 -19.25 17.32 9.77
CA THR A 16 -19.11 18.58 9.04
C THR A 16 -20.15 18.71 7.92
N ASN A 17 -20.46 17.64 7.21
CA ASN A 17 -21.48 17.61 6.17
C ASN A 17 -22.88 17.70 6.76
N GLU A 18 -23.17 16.96 7.81
CA GLU A 18 -24.44 16.98 8.54
C GLU A 18 -24.79 18.38 9.05
N ILE A 19 -23.79 19.11 9.56
CA ILE A 19 -23.94 20.53 9.95
C ILE A 19 -24.12 21.41 8.71
N ARG A 20 -23.38 21.19 7.63
CA ARG A 20 -23.43 22.00 6.41
C ARG A 20 -24.77 21.87 5.70
N ASP A 21 -25.27 20.65 5.62
CA ASP A 21 -26.52 20.34 4.90
C ASP A 21 -27.78 20.73 5.72
N GLY A 22 -27.56 21.12 6.98
CA GLY A 22 -28.63 21.61 7.88
C GLY A 22 -29.39 20.49 8.59
N ASP A 23 -29.04 19.22 8.34
CA ASP A 23 -29.73 18.06 8.93
C ASP A 23 -29.63 18.06 10.45
N ALA A 24 -28.49 18.52 11.00
CA ALA A 24 -28.30 18.66 12.46
C ALA A 24 -29.26 19.66 13.15
N PHE A 25 -29.91 20.56 12.40
CA PHE A 25 -30.70 21.65 12.97
C PHE A 25 -32.13 21.71 12.44
N ASP A 26 -32.60 20.70 11.74
CA ASP A 26 -33.94 20.63 11.13
C ASP A 26 -34.26 21.85 10.24
N LEU A 27 -33.24 22.38 9.58
CA LEU A 27 -33.33 23.58 8.73
C LEU A 27 -33.64 23.21 7.28
N GLU A 28 -34.73 22.52 7.02
CA GLU A 28 -35.24 22.13 5.70
C GLU A 28 -34.51 22.79 4.50
N GLY A 29 -33.42 22.17 4.01
CA GLY A 29 -32.73 22.58 2.79
C GLY A 29 -31.91 23.87 2.83
N ARG A 30 -31.62 24.44 4.00
CA ARG A 30 -30.72 25.61 4.15
C ARG A 30 -29.34 25.22 4.54
N SER A 31 -28.37 25.42 3.66
CA SER A 31 -26.95 25.17 3.96
C SER A 31 -26.39 26.15 5.00
N VAL A 32 -25.66 25.62 5.98
CA VAL A 32 -25.01 26.40 7.04
C VAL A 32 -23.55 26.64 6.69
N LYS A 33 -23.08 27.89 6.79
CA LYS A 33 -21.66 28.20 6.57
C LYS A 33 -20.82 27.78 7.78
N ILE A 34 -19.77 27.04 7.52
CA ILE A 34 -18.86 26.52 8.53
C ILE A 34 -17.58 27.37 8.60
N ARG A 35 -17.10 27.66 9.81
CA ARG A 35 -15.81 28.27 10.06
C ARG A 35 -14.93 27.33 10.88
N SER A 36 -13.88 26.81 10.26
CA SER A 36 -12.93 25.94 10.95
C SER A 36 -11.93 26.76 11.73
N VAL A 37 -11.68 26.38 12.99
CA VAL A 37 -10.71 27.01 13.93
C VAL A 37 -9.73 25.99 14.46
N ALA A 38 -8.57 26.44 14.92
CA ALA A 38 -7.49 25.55 15.31
C ALA A 38 -7.67 24.92 16.70
N THR A 39 -8.27 25.63 17.64
CA THR A 39 -8.38 25.22 19.05
C THR A 39 -9.79 25.45 19.60
N VAL A 40 -10.09 24.77 20.72
CA VAL A 40 -11.36 24.92 21.46
C VAL A 40 -11.54 26.37 21.93
N GLU A 41 -10.48 26.99 22.46
CA GLU A 41 -10.47 28.36 22.94
C GLU A 41 -10.85 29.36 21.84
N ASN A 42 -10.29 29.19 20.64
CA ASN A 42 -10.63 30.02 19.49
C ASN A 42 -12.09 29.84 19.03
N ALA A 43 -12.66 28.62 19.20
CA ALA A 43 -14.06 28.37 18.89
C ALA A 43 -14.97 29.10 19.88
N ILE A 44 -14.62 29.07 21.17
CA ILE A 44 -15.35 29.75 22.26
C ILE A 44 -15.27 31.26 22.06
N ASP A 45 -14.09 31.82 21.84
CA ASP A 45 -13.89 33.25 21.59
C ASP A 45 -14.71 33.75 20.38
N LEU A 46 -14.69 33.00 19.30
CA LEU A 46 -15.48 33.32 18.12
C LEU A 46 -17.01 33.27 18.39
N PHE A 47 -17.46 32.31 19.19
CA PHE A 47 -18.89 32.22 19.57
C PHE A 47 -19.30 33.35 20.47
N GLN A 48 -18.48 33.77 21.43
CA GLN A 48 -18.80 34.83 22.38
C GLN A 48 -18.68 36.24 21.76
N ASN A 49 -17.64 36.48 20.94
CA ASN A 49 -17.27 37.83 20.50
C ASN A 49 -17.67 38.14 19.06
N ASN A 50 -18.09 37.15 18.25
CA ASN A 50 -18.41 37.40 16.85
C ASN A 50 -19.91 37.26 16.56
N LYS A 51 -20.60 38.36 16.36
CA LYS A 51 -22.06 38.42 16.04
C LYS A 51 -22.50 37.63 14.79
N ARG A 52 -21.54 37.17 13.96
CA ARG A 52 -21.80 36.34 12.76
C ARG A 52 -21.70 34.85 13.02
N VAL A 53 -21.25 34.44 14.21
CA VAL A 53 -21.12 33.01 14.61
C VAL A 53 -22.27 32.76 15.58
N SER A 54 -23.19 31.91 15.18
CA SER A 54 -24.43 31.62 15.95
C SER A 54 -24.30 30.34 16.78
N GLY A 55 -23.25 29.56 16.57
CA GLY A 55 -23.04 28.35 17.31
C GLY A 55 -21.58 27.85 17.19
N ALA A 56 -21.16 27.00 18.11
CA ALA A 56 -19.87 26.31 18.07
C ALA A 56 -20.05 24.84 18.40
N LEU A 57 -19.37 23.95 17.67
CA LEU A 57 -19.26 22.54 18.01
C LEU A 57 -18.05 22.35 18.93
N LEU A 58 -18.32 21.98 20.17
CA LEU A 58 -17.31 21.85 21.23
C LEU A 58 -17.31 20.43 21.80
N PRO A 59 -16.17 19.93 22.28
CA PRO A 59 -16.10 18.67 23.03
C PRO A 59 -16.91 18.75 24.34
N GLU A 60 -17.50 17.65 24.75
CA GLU A 60 -18.39 17.58 25.92
C GLU A 60 -17.80 18.15 27.23
N GLY A 61 -16.51 18.01 27.45
CA GLY A 61 -15.84 18.53 28.65
C GLY A 61 -15.47 20.00 28.64
N SER A 62 -15.68 20.71 27.54
CA SER A 62 -15.30 22.13 27.37
C SER A 62 -16.50 23.08 27.27
N VAL A 63 -17.71 22.56 27.47
CA VAL A 63 -18.96 23.33 27.37
C VAL A 63 -19.36 23.85 28.75
N ASP A 64 -19.66 25.15 28.82
CA ASP A 64 -20.25 25.74 30.03
C ASP A 64 -21.68 25.21 30.20
N PRO A 65 -22.03 24.63 31.37
CA PRO A 65 -23.38 24.10 31.62
C PRO A 65 -24.54 25.13 31.45
N SER A 66 -24.21 26.41 31.50
CA SER A 66 -25.20 27.51 31.31
C SER A 66 -25.58 27.75 29.86
N TRP A 67 -24.85 27.20 28.91
CA TRP A 67 -25.10 27.41 27.48
C TRP A 67 -26.19 26.48 26.96
N PRO A 68 -27.12 26.95 26.12
CA PRO A 68 -28.14 26.09 25.53
C PRO A 68 -27.51 25.12 24.55
N GLN A 69 -27.65 23.81 24.83
CA GLN A 69 -27.26 22.75 23.92
C GLN A 69 -28.40 22.49 22.94
N ILE A 70 -28.16 22.77 21.66
CA ILE A 70 -29.14 22.61 20.59
C ILE A 70 -29.06 21.22 19.96
N TRP A 71 -27.86 20.66 19.89
CA TRP A 71 -27.60 19.40 19.24
C TRP A 71 -26.41 18.68 19.90
N LYS A 72 -26.57 17.37 20.13
CA LYS A 72 -25.53 16.51 20.67
C LYS A 72 -25.31 15.36 19.70
N THR A 73 -24.08 15.18 19.24
CA THR A 73 -23.69 14.00 18.47
C THR A 73 -22.61 13.24 19.22
N GLU A 74 -22.79 11.94 19.32
CA GLU A 74 -21.74 11.06 19.86
C GLU A 74 -20.78 10.70 18.72
N TYR A 75 -19.69 11.42 18.66
CA TYR A 75 -18.58 11.03 17.83
C TYR A 75 -17.73 10.03 18.61
N LEU A 76 -17.87 8.76 18.25
CA LEU A 76 -16.86 7.77 18.53
C LEU A 76 -15.61 8.12 17.68
N ALA A 77 -14.84 9.14 18.10
CA ALA A 77 -13.41 9.14 17.88
C ALA A 77 -12.89 7.90 18.64
N LYS A 78 -13.09 6.74 18.03
CA LYS A 78 -12.27 5.61 18.37
C LYS A 78 -10.87 6.09 18.03
N GLU A 79 -10.18 6.67 19.02
CA GLU A 79 -8.74 6.67 19.01
C GLU A 79 -8.40 5.21 18.75
N TYR A 80 -7.99 4.91 17.51
CA TYR A 80 -7.27 3.70 17.22
C TYR A 80 -5.88 3.89 17.86
N SER A 81 -5.86 3.96 19.18
CA SER A 81 -4.72 3.52 19.93
C SER A 81 -4.63 2.05 19.54
N PHE A 82 -3.71 1.73 18.66
CA PHE A 82 -3.29 0.34 18.45
C PHE A 82 -3.00 -0.14 19.86
N PRO A 83 -3.84 -1.00 20.45
CA PRO A 83 -3.71 -1.27 21.88
C PRO A 83 -2.35 -1.89 22.03
N GLY A 84 -1.53 -1.35 22.96
CA GLY A 84 -0.15 -1.81 23.18
C GLY A 84 -0.02 -3.32 23.30
N TYR A 85 -1.10 -4.00 23.76
CA TYR A 85 -1.19 -5.47 23.79
C TYR A 85 -1.21 -6.11 22.39
N ALA A 86 -1.70 -5.44 21.34
CA ALA A 86 -1.64 -5.98 19.96
C ALA A 86 -0.21 -5.96 19.43
N ILE A 87 0.55 -4.91 19.74
CA ILE A 87 1.98 -4.82 19.39
C ILE A 87 2.76 -5.87 20.19
N LEU A 88 2.47 -6.01 21.50
CA LEU A 88 3.11 -6.99 22.36
C LEU A 88 2.78 -8.42 21.93
N SER A 89 1.53 -8.73 21.57
CA SER A 89 1.14 -10.07 21.11
C SER A 89 1.78 -10.42 19.78
N LEU A 90 1.88 -9.46 18.86
CA LEU A 90 2.54 -9.64 17.57
C LEU A 90 4.06 -9.82 17.75
N GLY A 91 4.68 -9.02 18.62
CA GLY A 91 6.08 -9.15 18.98
C GLY A 91 6.39 -10.48 19.68
N LEU A 92 5.55 -10.91 20.64
CA LEU A 92 5.69 -12.19 21.32
C LEU A 92 5.48 -13.37 20.36
N GLY A 93 4.48 -13.30 19.48
CA GLY A 93 4.22 -14.31 18.45
C GLY A 93 5.42 -14.46 17.51
N LEU A 94 6.02 -13.35 17.09
CA LEU A 94 7.21 -13.33 16.25
C LEU A 94 8.43 -13.93 16.97
N LEU A 95 8.59 -13.61 18.25
CA LEU A 95 9.68 -14.13 19.09
C LEU A 95 9.52 -15.63 19.33
N LEU A 96 8.30 -16.12 19.55
CA LEU A 96 8.02 -17.54 19.68
C LEU A 96 8.26 -18.30 18.37
N LEU A 97 7.86 -17.73 17.23
CA LEU A 97 8.06 -18.31 15.92
C LEU A 97 9.54 -18.43 15.55
N THR A 98 10.31 -17.36 15.80
CA THR A 98 11.76 -17.37 15.56
C THR A 98 12.50 -18.29 16.51
N GLY A 99 12.07 -18.34 17.79
CA GLY A 99 12.59 -19.26 18.80
C GLY A 99 12.33 -20.74 18.45
N ALA A 100 11.10 -21.07 18.06
CA ALA A 100 10.75 -22.43 17.63
C ALA A 100 11.51 -22.83 16.36
N GLY A 101 11.72 -21.91 15.41
CA GLY A 101 12.55 -22.14 14.23
C GLY A 101 14.00 -22.42 14.59
N ALA A 102 14.57 -21.68 15.55
CA ALA A 102 15.94 -21.89 16.03
C ALA A 102 16.12 -23.25 16.74
N LEU A 103 15.13 -23.66 17.53
CA LEU A 103 15.14 -24.99 18.18
C LEU A 103 15.14 -26.13 17.15
N ASN A 104 14.54 -25.94 15.97
CA ASN A 104 14.54 -26.88 14.87
C ASN A 104 15.78 -26.73 13.94
N GLY A 105 16.83 -26.02 14.37
CA GLY A 105 18.05 -25.83 13.62
C GLY A 105 17.94 -24.82 12.44
N LEU A 106 16.83 -24.07 12.36
CA LEU A 106 16.66 -23.03 11.36
C LEU A 106 17.24 -21.71 11.87
N HIS A 107 17.95 -20.99 11.00
CA HIS A 107 18.47 -19.67 11.36
C HIS A 107 17.30 -18.69 11.64
N PRO A 108 17.27 -17.98 12.78
CA PRO A 108 16.13 -17.15 13.18
C PRO A 108 15.77 -16.05 12.15
N LEU A 109 16.77 -15.48 11.48
CA LEU A 109 16.56 -14.51 10.40
C LEU A 109 15.84 -15.14 9.18
N ARG A 110 16.07 -16.41 8.90
CA ARG A 110 15.39 -17.12 7.81
C ARG A 110 13.91 -17.29 8.13
N VAL A 111 13.59 -17.67 9.37
CA VAL A 111 12.20 -17.85 9.81
C VAL A 111 11.46 -16.51 9.79
N LEU A 112 12.11 -15.45 10.29
CA LEU A 112 11.57 -14.11 10.26
C LEU A 112 11.31 -13.61 8.83
N ALA A 113 12.28 -13.77 7.95
CA ALA A 113 12.14 -13.36 6.55
C ALA A 113 11.01 -14.12 5.85
N ALA A 114 10.92 -15.44 6.03
CA ALA A 114 9.83 -16.25 5.48
C ALA A 114 8.48 -15.77 5.99
N PHE A 115 8.33 -15.56 7.30
CA PHE A 115 7.10 -15.07 7.90
C PHE A 115 6.67 -13.69 7.34
N LEU A 116 7.62 -12.75 7.19
CA LEU A 116 7.32 -11.42 6.64
C LEU A 116 6.91 -11.51 5.17
N ILE A 117 7.61 -12.33 4.37
CA ILE A 117 7.29 -12.52 2.95
C ILE A 117 5.90 -13.13 2.80
N ASP A 118 5.60 -14.21 3.54
CA ASP A 118 4.32 -14.90 3.45
C ASP A 118 3.17 -14.00 3.94
N THR A 119 3.39 -13.23 5.01
CA THR A 119 2.41 -12.27 5.53
C THR A 119 2.10 -11.18 4.49
N LEU A 120 3.12 -10.55 3.92
CA LEU A 120 2.93 -9.48 2.93
C LEU A 120 2.25 -9.99 1.66
N ARG A 121 2.55 -11.21 1.21
CA ARG A 121 1.89 -11.83 0.05
C ARG A 121 0.44 -12.23 0.34
N GLY A 122 0.10 -12.52 1.59
CA GLY A 122 -1.26 -12.84 2.02
C GLY A 122 -2.19 -11.63 2.10
N ILE A 123 -1.65 -10.40 2.14
CA ILE A 123 -2.44 -9.18 2.23
C ILE A 123 -2.73 -8.66 0.81
N PRO A 124 -4.00 -8.36 0.47
CA PRO A 124 -4.33 -7.75 -0.83
C PRO A 124 -3.58 -6.42 -1.03
N MET A 125 -3.05 -6.19 -2.24
CA MET A 125 -2.27 -4.98 -2.56
C MET A 125 -3.02 -3.68 -2.23
N LEU A 126 -4.33 -3.63 -2.49
CA LEU A 126 -5.16 -2.47 -2.14
C LEU A 126 -5.13 -2.15 -0.64
N VAL A 127 -5.14 -3.19 0.22
CA VAL A 127 -5.10 -3.00 1.68
C VAL A 127 -3.74 -2.45 2.11
N ILE A 128 -2.63 -2.93 1.51
CA ILE A 128 -1.28 -2.40 1.76
C ILE A 128 -1.22 -0.91 1.37
N VAL A 129 -1.74 -0.56 0.19
CA VAL A 129 -1.77 0.83 -0.31
C VAL A 129 -2.57 1.73 0.64
N LEU A 130 -3.75 1.29 1.06
CA LEU A 130 -4.58 2.06 2.00
C LEU A 130 -3.92 2.19 3.37
N TYR A 131 -3.35 1.10 3.91
CA TYR A 131 -2.73 1.10 5.23
C TYR A 131 -1.50 2.01 5.32
N ILE A 132 -0.60 1.91 4.34
CA ILE A 132 0.61 2.75 4.28
C ILE A 132 0.25 4.19 3.93
N GLY A 133 -0.69 4.37 3.00
CA GLY A 133 -1.05 5.69 2.47
C GLY A 133 -1.81 6.56 3.46
N LEU A 134 -2.63 5.99 4.32
CA LEU A 134 -3.52 6.73 5.23
C LEU A 134 -3.10 6.62 6.70
N PRO A 135 -3.36 5.51 7.44
CA PRO A 135 -3.07 5.48 8.87
C PRO A 135 -1.58 5.54 9.20
N LEU A 136 -0.74 4.80 8.49
CA LEU A 136 0.70 4.78 8.79
C LEU A 136 1.35 6.14 8.52
N ALA A 137 0.99 6.78 7.41
CA ALA A 137 1.49 8.13 7.10
C ALA A 137 0.98 9.19 8.09
N GLY A 138 -0.25 9.03 8.60
CA GLY A 138 -0.82 9.84 9.67
C GLY A 138 -0.04 9.67 10.97
N ALA A 139 0.19 8.43 11.39
CA ALA A 139 0.95 8.10 12.60
C ALA A 139 2.39 8.65 12.56
N VAL A 140 3.09 8.54 11.43
CA VAL A 140 4.44 9.11 11.25
C VAL A 140 4.41 10.63 11.42
N LYS A 141 3.39 11.29 10.87
CA LYS A 141 3.24 12.75 11.02
C LYS A 141 2.99 13.16 12.48
N GLU A 142 2.15 12.43 13.19
CA GLU A 142 1.85 12.69 14.61
C GLU A 142 3.06 12.42 15.51
N LEU A 143 3.71 11.25 15.37
CA LEU A 143 4.89 10.90 16.15
C LEU A 143 6.08 11.85 15.93
N SER A 144 6.18 12.45 14.74
CA SER A 144 7.21 13.45 14.42
C SER A 144 6.84 14.87 14.87
N GLY A 145 5.73 15.06 15.59
CA GLY A 145 5.25 16.40 15.94
C GLY A 145 4.86 17.25 14.72
N GLY A 146 4.49 16.62 13.63
CA GLY A 146 4.12 17.30 12.37
C GLY A 146 5.29 17.63 11.44
N VAL A 147 6.54 17.35 11.86
CA VAL A 147 7.76 17.66 11.08
C VAL A 147 7.84 16.81 9.82
N ILE A 148 7.51 15.50 9.90
CA ILE A 148 7.57 14.58 8.76
C ILE A 148 6.19 14.48 8.13
N SER A 149 6.02 15.12 6.96
CA SER A 149 4.83 14.97 6.13
C SER A 149 5.20 14.30 4.81
N ILE A 150 4.81 13.04 4.65
CA ILE A 150 5.11 12.26 3.44
C ILE A 150 4.10 12.63 2.35
N PRO A 151 4.52 13.16 1.19
CA PRO A 151 3.61 13.43 0.06
C PRO A 151 2.94 12.14 -0.46
N ASN A 152 1.70 12.25 -0.97
CA ASN A 152 0.92 11.08 -1.42
C ASN A 152 1.66 10.20 -2.43
N MET A 153 2.42 10.81 -3.35
CA MET A 153 3.22 10.08 -4.33
C MET A 153 4.23 9.14 -3.65
N PHE A 154 4.98 9.64 -2.67
CA PHE A 154 5.95 8.81 -1.94
C PHE A 154 5.27 7.71 -1.11
N ARG A 155 4.09 7.99 -0.53
CA ARG A 155 3.29 6.96 0.16
C ARG A 155 2.91 5.83 -0.79
N GLY A 156 2.47 6.18 -2.00
CA GLY A 156 2.14 5.22 -3.05
C GLY A 156 3.34 4.38 -3.49
N ILE A 157 4.49 5.02 -3.72
CA ILE A 157 5.75 4.34 -4.09
C ILE A 157 6.17 3.36 -2.99
N ILE A 158 6.17 3.78 -1.73
CA ILE A 158 6.51 2.93 -0.59
C ILE A 158 5.54 1.76 -0.48
N ALA A 159 4.24 2.00 -0.63
CA ALA A 159 3.23 0.97 -0.52
C ALA A 159 3.38 -0.13 -1.58
N ILE A 160 3.50 0.26 -2.86
CA ILE A 160 3.74 -0.68 -3.96
C ILE A 160 5.09 -1.36 -3.78
N GLY A 161 6.15 -0.61 -3.43
CA GLY A 161 7.49 -1.16 -3.23
C GLY A 161 7.52 -2.25 -2.15
N ILE A 162 6.90 -2.02 -0.99
CA ILE A 162 6.80 -3.01 0.09
C ILE A 162 5.99 -4.22 -0.35
N GLY A 163 4.83 -4.02 -0.97
CA GLY A 163 3.99 -5.13 -1.44
C GLY A 163 4.73 -6.00 -2.45
N TYR A 164 5.31 -5.40 -3.49
CA TYR A 164 6.04 -6.13 -4.52
C TYR A 164 7.37 -6.72 -4.05
N SER A 165 7.99 -6.18 -3.00
CA SER A 165 9.24 -6.73 -2.45
C SER A 165 9.10 -8.18 -2.01
N ALA A 166 7.95 -8.55 -1.44
CA ALA A 166 7.65 -9.91 -1.01
C ALA A 166 7.50 -10.89 -2.21
N TYR A 167 6.83 -10.45 -3.27
CA TYR A 167 6.70 -11.25 -4.51
C TYR A 167 8.07 -11.43 -5.18
N MET A 168 8.86 -10.37 -5.28
CA MET A 168 10.21 -10.44 -5.85
C MET A 168 11.14 -11.35 -5.04
N ALA A 169 11.09 -11.28 -3.70
CA ALA A 169 11.88 -12.14 -2.83
C ALA A 169 11.59 -13.63 -3.09
N GLU A 170 10.33 -13.98 -3.31
CA GLU A 170 9.93 -15.34 -3.62
C GLU A 170 10.40 -15.79 -5.02
N ILE A 171 10.34 -14.90 -6.02
CA ILE A 171 10.87 -15.17 -7.36
C ILE A 171 12.37 -15.43 -7.30
N PHE A 172 13.12 -14.61 -6.54
CA PHE A 172 14.56 -14.82 -6.34
C PHE A 172 14.84 -16.15 -5.66
N ARG A 173 14.09 -16.48 -4.59
CA ARG A 173 14.23 -17.76 -3.88
C ARG A 173 13.99 -18.93 -4.83
N ALA A 174 12.86 -18.92 -5.54
CA ALA A 174 12.49 -19.99 -6.46
C ALA A 174 13.50 -20.15 -7.61
N GLY A 175 14.02 -19.04 -8.15
CA GLY A 175 15.02 -19.09 -9.22
C GLY A 175 16.37 -19.66 -8.77
N ILE A 176 16.78 -19.41 -7.53
CA ILE A 176 17.99 -20.00 -6.95
C ILE A 176 17.79 -21.50 -6.65
N GLU A 177 16.63 -21.87 -6.09
CA GLU A 177 16.31 -23.25 -5.75
C GLU A 177 16.08 -24.13 -6.99
N ALA A 178 15.76 -23.54 -8.14
CA ALA A 178 15.59 -24.26 -9.41
C ALA A 178 16.91 -24.80 -9.99
N ILE A 179 18.07 -24.38 -9.47
CA ILE A 179 19.37 -24.84 -9.98
C ILE A 179 19.63 -26.26 -9.50
N PRO A 180 19.97 -27.19 -10.42
CA PRO A 180 20.25 -28.58 -10.06
C PRO A 180 21.36 -28.71 -9.03
N LYS A 181 21.10 -29.42 -7.93
CA LYS A 181 22.11 -29.64 -6.86
C LYS A 181 23.39 -30.28 -7.35
N GLY A 182 23.31 -31.18 -8.33
CA GLY A 182 24.49 -31.83 -8.93
C GLY A 182 25.48 -30.84 -9.53
N GLN A 183 25.06 -29.70 -10.07
CA GLN A 183 25.97 -28.68 -10.58
C GLN A 183 26.72 -27.98 -9.43
N ILE A 184 26.09 -27.78 -8.31
CA ILE A 184 26.67 -27.19 -7.11
C ILE A 184 27.68 -28.17 -6.49
N GLU A 185 27.32 -29.45 -6.42
CA GLU A 185 28.19 -30.53 -5.92
C GLU A 185 29.42 -30.75 -6.81
N ALA A 186 29.22 -30.75 -8.13
CA ALA A 186 30.32 -30.82 -9.09
C ALA A 186 31.31 -29.65 -8.94
N ALA A 187 30.78 -28.44 -8.75
CA ALA A 187 31.61 -27.26 -8.51
C ALA A 187 32.42 -27.36 -7.19
N ARG A 188 31.82 -27.94 -6.14
CA ARG A 188 32.54 -28.22 -4.86
C ARG A 188 33.63 -29.25 -5.01
N THR A 189 33.39 -30.33 -5.75
CA THR A 189 34.42 -31.36 -6.02
C THR A 189 35.58 -30.82 -6.84
N MET A 190 35.35 -29.81 -7.67
CA MET A 190 36.41 -29.07 -8.38
C MET A 190 37.21 -28.11 -7.47
N GLY A 191 36.90 -28.04 -6.18
CA GLY A 191 37.59 -27.19 -5.21
C GLY A 191 37.18 -25.70 -5.25
N LEU A 192 36.07 -25.33 -5.89
CA LEU A 192 35.61 -23.97 -5.90
C LEU A 192 35.10 -23.55 -4.50
N ARG A 193 35.49 -22.35 -4.05
CA ARG A 193 34.98 -21.77 -2.82
C ARG A 193 33.50 -21.41 -2.99
N GLU A 194 32.68 -21.47 -1.93
CA GLU A 194 31.23 -21.19 -1.96
C GLU A 194 30.90 -19.87 -2.67
N TRP A 195 31.65 -18.80 -2.43
CA TRP A 195 31.47 -17.54 -3.14
C TRP A 195 31.67 -17.64 -4.66
N MET A 196 32.66 -18.44 -5.10
CA MET A 196 32.89 -18.66 -6.52
C MET A 196 31.77 -19.49 -7.15
N ILE A 197 31.24 -20.47 -6.41
CA ILE A 197 30.06 -21.25 -6.84
C ILE A 197 28.87 -20.35 -7.03
N VAL A 198 28.58 -19.45 -6.07
CA VAL A 198 27.50 -18.48 -6.19
C VAL A 198 27.68 -17.59 -7.41
N ARG A 199 28.89 -17.04 -7.61
CA ARG A 199 29.17 -16.07 -8.67
C ARG A 199 29.23 -16.68 -10.07
N LEU A 200 29.82 -17.87 -10.20
CA LEU A 200 30.13 -18.46 -11.50
C LEU A 200 29.11 -19.51 -11.95
N VAL A 201 28.42 -20.17 -11.02
CA VAL A 201 27.49 -21.26 -11.32
C VAL A 201 26.05 -20.84 -11.05
N ILE A 202 25.75 -20.37 -9.83
CA ILE A 202 24.37 -20.09 -9.39
C ILE A 202 23.85 -18.82 -10.03
N LEU A 203 24.52 -17.70 -9.84
CA LEU A 203 24.01 -16.37 -10.22
C LEU A 203 23.71 -16.23 -11.72
N PRO A 204 24.59 -16.68 -12.67
CA PRO A 204 24.30 -16.56 -14.09
C PRO A 204 23.08 -17.37 -14.53
N GLN A 205 22.87 -18.55 -13.94
CA GLN A 205 21.72 -19.40 -14.25
C GLN A 205 20.44 -18.87 -13.57
N ALA A 206 20.52 -18.49 -12.30
CA ALA A 206 19.40 -17.91 -11.57
C ALA A 206 18.83 -16.66 -12.27
N ILE A 207 19.68 -15.74 -12.75
CA ILE A 207 19.24 -14.55 -13.48
C ILE A 207 18.40 -14.92 -14.70
N LYS A 208 18.81 -15.95 -15.48
CA LYS A 208 18.07 -16.39 -16.65
C LYS A 208 16.69 -16.93 -16.28
N ILE A 209 16.59 -17.71 -15.20
CA ILE A 209 15.34 -18.28 -14.70
C ILE A 209 14.41 -17.20 -14.13
N ILE A 210 14.98 -16.25 -13.40
CA ILE A 210 14.25 -15.19 -12.71
C ILE A 210 13.72 -14.11 -13.67
N THR A 211 14.45 -13.79 -14.72
CA THR A 211 14.12 -12.66 -15.63
C THR A 211 12.71 -12.71 -16.21
N PRO A 212 12.20 -13.85 -16.73
CA PRO A 212 10.82 -13.92 -17.23
C PRO A 212 9.77 -13.66 -16.13
N ALA A 213 10.00 -14.24 -14.93
CA ALA A 213 9.11 -14.06 -13.80
C ALA A 213 9.07 -12.60 -13.33
N LEU A 214 10.23 -11.93 -13.20
CA LEU A 214 10.32 -10.51 -12.88
C LEU A 214 9.63 -9.63 -13.94
N GLY A 215 9.75 -9.99 -15.22
CA GLY A 215 9.07 -9.27 -16.28
C GLY A 215 7.55 -9.36 -16.18
N ASN A 216 7.01 -10.52 -15.82
CA ASN A 216 5.58 -10.71 -15.60
C ASN A 216 5.09 -9.92 -14.37
N GLU A 217 5.87 -9.89 -13.27
CA GLU A 217 5.57 -9.07 -12.11
C GLU A 217 5.60 -7.58 -12.42
N PHE A 218 6.54 -7.13 -13.25
CA PHE A 218 6.57 -5.75 -13.71
C PHE A 218 5.29 -5.37 -14.49
N ILE A 219 4.80 -6.26 -15.35
CA ILE A 219 3.53 -6.05 -16.08
C ILE A 219 2.34 -6.03 -15.12
N ALA A 220 2.34 -6.87 -14.08
CA ALA A 220 1.33 -6.84 -13.03
C ALA A 220 1.37 -5.51 -12.26
N MET A 221 2.56 -5.07 -11.85
CA MET A 221 2.78 -3.81 -11.15
C MET A 221 2.28 -2.60 -11.94
N LEU A 222 2.48 -2.58 -13.27
CA LEU A 222 1.95 -1.50 -14.13
C LEU A 222 0.43 -1.35 -14.01
N LYS A 223 -0.30 -2.45 -13.87
CA LYS A 223 -1.76 -2.43 -13.67
C LYS A 223 -2.12 -2.03 -12.25
N ASP A 224 -1.38 -2.49 -11.26
CA ASP A 224 -1.61 -2.21 -9.86
C ASP A 224 -1.32 -0.75 -9.47
N THR A 225 -0.58 0.00 -10.30
CA THR A 225 -0.48 1.46 -10.13
C THR A 225 -1.85 2.15 -10.17
N ALA A 226 -2.87 1.57 -10.81
CA ALA A 226 -4.25 2.05 -10.79
C ALA A 226 -4.82 2.15 -9.36
N LEU A 227 -4.35 1.32 -8.43
CA LEU A 227 -4.75 1.35 -7.01
C LEU A 227 -4.33 2.64 -6.32
N LEU A 228 -3.30 3.33 -6.83
CA LEU A 228 -2.82 4.60 -6.26
C LEU A 228 -3.84 5.74 -6.41
N SER A 229 -4.84 5.58 -7.28
CA SER A 229 -5.94 6.53 -7.42
C SER A 229 -6.72 6.73 -6.11
N VAL A 230 -6.74 5.72 -5.21
CA VAL A 230 -7.40 5.84 -3.88
C VAL A 230 -6.68 6.83 -2.95
N LEU A 231 -5.39 7.10 -3.20
CA LEU A 231 -4.61 8.12 -2.50
C LEU A 231 -4.66 9.49 -3.20
N SER A 232 -5.60 9.67 -4.13
CA SER A 232 -5.73 10.89 -4.95
C SER A 232 -4.47 11.19 -5.79
N ILE A 233 -3.70 10.17 -6.14
CA ILE A 233 -2.60 10.28 -7.10
C ILE A 233 -3.20 10.29 -8.50
N ARG A 234 -2.83 11.32 -9.29
CA ARG A 234 -3.37 11.55 -10.63
C ARG A 234 -2.71 10.63 -11.66
N ASP A 235 -3.00 9.35 -11.58
CA ASP A 235 -2.72 8.33 -12.59
C ASP A 235 -3.81 8.29 -13.68
N VAL A 236 -3.73 7.33 -14.59
CA VAL A 236 -4.75 7.12 -15.65
C VAL A 236 -6.13 6.91 -15.04
N THR A 237 -6.23 6.12 -13.97
CA THR A 237 -7.51 5.79 -13.32
C THR A 237 -8.13 7.01 -12.63
N MET A 238 -7.32 7.82 -11.95
CA MET A 238 -7.81 9.05 -11.32
C MET A 238 -8.25 10.07 -12.37
N ARG A 239 -7.49 10.23 -13.47
CA ARG A 239 -7.87 11.11 -14.58
C ARG A 239 -9.18 10.67 -15.25
N MET A 240 -9.37 9.35 -15.43
CA MET A 240 -10.62 8.82 -15.91
C MET A 240 -11.80 9.21 -15.00
N ARG A 241 -11.65 9.07 -13.67
CA ARG A 241 -12.68 9.46 -12.69
C ARG A 241 -12.95 10.97 -12.71
N GLU A 242 -11.91 11.80 -12.76
CA GLU A 242 -12.04 13.25 -12.89
C GLU A 242 -12.82 13.63 -14.16
N PHE A 243 -12.51 13.00 -15.30
CA PHE A 243 -13.21 13.23 -16.56
C PHE A 243 -14.65 12.76 -16.52
N GLN A 244 -14.91 11.58 -15.95
CA GLN A 244 -16.27 11.09 -15.74
C GLN A 244 -17.11 12.07 -14.91
N ALA A 245 -16.55 12.54 -13.79
CA ALA A 245 -17.24 13.47 -12.91
C ALA A 245 -17.56 14.82 -13.60
N ALA A 246 -16.67 15.28 -14.48
CA ALA A 246 -16.85 16.53 -15.23
C ALA A 246 -17.86 16.42 -16.39
N THR A 247 -17.96 15.25 -17.04
CA THR A 247 -18.75 15.06 -18.26
C THR A 247 -20.01 14.23 -18.07
N PHE A 248 -20.14 13.53 -16.93
CA PHE A 248 -21.20 12.55 -16.63
C PHE A 248 -21.32 11.41 -17.65
N LEU A 249 -20.28 11.17 -18.46
CA LEU A 249 -20.22 10.07 -19.42
C LEU A 249 -19.91 8.76 -18.69
N ALA A 250 -20.83 7.77 -18.73
CA ALA A 250 -20.70 6.53 -17.99
C ALA A 250 -19.61 5.60 -18.56
N PHE A 251 -19.61 5.33 -19.88
CA PHE A 251 -18.79 4.27 -20.48
C PHE A 251 -17.51 4.77 -21.15
N THR A 252 -17.53 5.93 -21.78
CA THR A 252 -16.42 6.43 -22.60
C THR A 252 -15.11 6.54 -21.81
N PRO A 253 -15.06 7.16 -20.61
CA PRO A 253 -13.83 7.27 -19.83
C PRO A 253 -13.26 5.90 -19.40
N PHE A 254 -14.13 4.99 -18.98
CA PHE A 254 -13.73 3.65 -18.55
C PHE A 254 -13.15 2.82 -19.71
N ASN A 255 -13.81 2.84 -20.88
CA ASN A 255 -13.33 2.15 -22.07
C ASN A 255 -11.98 2.72 -22.53
N THR A 256 -11.81 4.04 -22.49
CA THR A 256 -10.55 4.69 -22.87
C THR A 256 -9.42 4.28 -21.93
N ALA A 257 -9.66 4.29 -20.62
CA ALA A 257 -8.67 3.85 -19.62
C ALA A 257 -8.31 2.37 -19.81
N ALA A 258 -9.31 1.50 -20.05
CA ALA A 258 -9.08 0.09 -20.31
C ALA A 258 -8.21 -0.13 -21.54
N LEU A 259 -8.50 0.55 -22.65
CA LEU A 259 -7.69 0.49 -23.88
C LEU A 259 -6.25 0.99 -23.67
N LEU A 260 -6.06 2.05 -22.88
CA LEU A 260 -4.73 2.54 -22.53
C LEU A 260 -3.95 1.49 -21.71
N TYR A 261 -4.55 0.87 -20.72
CA TYR A 261 -3.88 -0.19 -19.95
C TYR A 261 -3.57 -1.42 -20.82
N VAL A 262 -4.48 -1.80 -21.74
CA VAL A 262 -4.22 -2.89 -22.70
C VAL A 262 -3.05 -2.52 -23.61
N ALA A 263 -3.01 -1.33 -24.15
CA ALA A 263 -1.90 -0.87 -25.02
C ALA A 263 -0.57 -0.89 -24.27
N LEU A 264 -0.52 -0.36 -23.03
CA LEU A 264 0.67 -0.36 -22.19
C LEU A 264 1.15 -1.78 -21.85
N THR A 265 0.24 -2.67 -21.48
CA THR A 265 0.58 -4.05 -21.14
C THR A 265 1.03 -4.87 -22.34
N LEU A 266 0.44 -4.66 -23.52
CA LEU A 266 0.88 -5.29 -24.77
C LEU A 266 2.26 -4.79 -25.18
N ALA A 267 2.54 -3.50 -25.07
CA ALA A 267 3.85 -2.94 -25.33
C ALA A 267 4.91 -3.54 -24.37
N ALA A 268 4.65 -3.54 -23.08
CA ALA A 268 5.53 -4.12 -22.08
C ALA A 268 5.76 -5.62 -22.32
N SER A 269 4.71 -6.39 -22.64
CA SER A 269 4.80 -7.81 -22.97
C SER A 269 5.64 -8.08 -24.21
N SER A 270 5.55 -7.20 -25.23
CA SER A 270 6.35 -7.33 -26.47
C SER A 270 7.84 -7.12 -26.21
N VAL A 271 8.17 -6.14 -25.36
CA VAL A 271 9.55 -5.90 -24.90
C VAL A 271 10.07 -7.10 -24.12
N LEU A 272 9.28 -7.60 -23.17
CA LEU A 272 9.65 -8.76 -22.36
C LEU A 272 9.93 -10.00 -23.22
N LYS A 273 9.04 -10.34 -24.14
CA LYS A 273 9.22 -11.46 -25.07
C LYS A 273 10.49 -11.33 -25.92
N THR A 274 10.85 -10.10 -26.28
CA THR A 274 12.09 -9.85 -27.03
C THR A 274 13.32 -10.10 -26.17
N LEU A 275 13.30 -9.70 -24.90
CA LEU A 275 14.37 -9.97 -23.94
C LEU A 275 14.52 -11.48 -23.67
N GLU A 276 13.40 -12.19 -23.44
CA GLU A 276 13.40 -13.64 -23.23
C GLU A 276 13.97 -14.41 -24.42
N ARG A 277 13.61 -14.03 -25.65
CA ARG A 277 14.15 -14.64 -26.86
C ARG A 277 15.67 -14.52 -26.96
N ARG A 278 16.22 -13.37 -26.57
CA ARG A 278 17.69 -13.15 -26.57
C ARG A 278 18.40 -14.03 -25.54
N GLN A 279 17.75 -14.35 -24.42
CA GLN A 279 18.31 -15.22 -23.38
C GLN A 279 18.29 -16.71 -23.78
N LYS A 280 17.25 -17.17 -24.47
CA LYS A 280 17.09 -18.58 -24.89
C LYS A 280 18.08 -19.03 -25.97
N VAL A 281 18.62 -18.12 -26.78
CA VAL A 281 19.61 -18.45 -27.83
C VAL A 281 20.91 -19.02 -27.23
N GLY A 282 21.19 -18.77 -25.93
CA GLY A 282 22.37 -19.36 -25.24
C GLY A 282 22.17 -20.77 -24.69
N ASP A 283 20.92 -21.25 -24.58
CA ASP A 283 20.63 -22.54 -23.92
C ASP A 283 20.48 -23.73 -24.87
N CYS A 284 20.55 -23.50 -26.19
CA CYS A 284 20.38 -24.55 -27.22
C CYS A 284 21.48 -25.63 -27.24
N LEU A 285 22.54 -25.48 -26.43
CA LEU A 285 23.65 -26.47 -26.37
C LEU A 285 23.55 -27.45 -25.19
N LEU A 286 22.58 -27.27 -24.26
CA LEU A 286 22.44 -28.15 -23.08
C LEU A 286 21.36 -29.24 -23.23
N TYR A 287 20.57 -29.22 -24.29
CA TYR A 287 19.42 -30.13 -24.47
C TYR A 287 19.71 -31.33 -25.38
N THR A 288 20.98 -31.57 -25.74
CA THR A 288 21.36 -32.71 -26.60
C THR A 288 21.64 -34.00 -25.85
N SER A 289 21.61 -34.04 -24.50
CA SER A 289 21.82 -35.26 -23.74
C SER A 289 20.56 -36.12 -23.54
N ASP A 290 19.38 -35.50 -23.46
CA ASP A 290 18.12 -36.26 -23.24
C ASP A 290 17.52 -36.86 -24.52
N ALA A 291 17.87 -36.32 -25.69
CA ALA A 291 17.43 -36.88 -26.97
C ALA A 291 18.13 -38.18 -27.36
N ALA A 292 19.23 -38.52 -26.68
CA ALA A 292 19.96 -39.78 -26.90
C ALA A 292 19.39 -40.98 -26.14
N ASP A 293 18.56 -40.73 -25.10
CA ASP A 293 18.02 -41.81 -24.25
C ASP A 293 16.63 -42.33 -24.75
N ASP A 294 15.95 -41.58 -25.58
CA ASP A 294 14.65 -41.98 -26.16
C ASP A 294 14.78 -42.87 -27.41
N GLY A 295 15.99 -43.17 -27.85
CA GLY A 295 16.30 -44.01 -29.00
C GLY A 295 16.40 -45.51 -28.71
N TYR A 296 16.25 -45.92 -27.44
CA TYR A 296 16.37 -47.36 -27.01
C TYR A 296 15.14 -47.87 -26.27
N ARG A 297 13.95 -47.57 -26.77
CA ARG A 297 12.72 -48.31 -26.41
C ARG A 297 11.95 -48.73 -27.63
#